data_ebcbfe7e6967ff485a9c7c8b6185a3e9
#
_entry.id   ebcbfe7e6967ff485a9c7c8b6185a3e9
#
_cell.length_a   1.000
_cell.length_b   1.000
_cell.length_c   1.000
_cell.angle_alpha   90.00
_cell.angle_beta   90.00
_cell.angle_gamma   90.00
#
_symmetry.space_group_name_H-M   'P 1'
#
loop_
_entity.id
_entity.type
_entity.pdbx_description
1 polymer ?
#
loop_
_entity_poly.entity_id
_entity_poly.type
_entity_poly.pdbx_seq_one_letter_code
_entity_poly.pdbx_strand_id
1 'polypeptide(L)'
;VEVLKHQFARNAVETLNGIARFVSPTTVDVEFDDGEVEQFSAEKFIIAVGTKPYRPEQIPFDGTRIFDSDEILKIKRLPRSLAVIGGGVIGVEYATIFSALDIPITLIEARDTILDFVDKEIIAELMHELRERGVAMRLGCNIKEVQKIKNGRCKIILDNGREVRTDMILFAAGRYGATSALNLDILGLSPDKRGRLNVDKNTFQTDNPNIYAVGDVIGFPSLASTSMEQGRIAACHAFDELAHAPPEFFPYGIYAVPEISTIGMSEEEAKDAAIP
;
A
#
# COMPACT_ATOMS: atom_id res chain seq x y z
N VAL A 1 14.89 6.87 10.69
CA VAL A 1 14.89 5.80 11.71
C VAL A 1 15.52 6.30 13.01
N GLU A 2 16.74 6.90 13.01
CA GLU A 2 17.44 7.35 14.24
C GLU A 2 16.64 8.37 15.06
N VAL A 3 15.99 9.35 14.41
CA VAL A 3 15.15 10.35 15.08
C VAL A 3 14.02 9.68 15.87
N LEU A 4 13.35 8.70 15.28
CA LEU A 4 12.26 7.96 15.94
C LEU A 4 12.78 7.13 17.12
N LYS A 5 13.91 6.44 16.97
CA LYS A 5 14.55 5.70 18.07
C LYS A 5 14.88 6.61 19.25
N HIS A 6 15.44 7.81 18.95
CA HIS A 6 15.73 8.80 19.97
C HIS A 6 14.45 9.31 20.68
N GLN A 7 13.36 9.53 19.93
CA GLN A 7 12.09 9.93 20.53
C GLN A 7 11.51 8.82 21.41
N PHE A 8 11.55 7.57 20.99
CA PHE A 8 11.12 6.42 21.82
C PHE A 8 11.91 6.33 23.11
N ALA A 9 13.24 6.39 23.02
CA ALA A 9 14.10 6.35 24.22
C ALA A 9 13.80 7.50 25.20
N ARG A 10 13.58 8.74 24.70
CA ARG A 10 13.23 9.90 25.55
C ARG A 10 11.89 9.75 26.26
N ASN A 11 10.96 9.02 25.67
CA ASN A 11 9.62 8.79 26.23
C ASN A 11 9.50 7.44 26.94
N ALA A 12 10.62 6.78 27.26
CA ALA A 12 10.68 5.48 27.91
C ALA A 12 9.86 4.39 27.19
N VAL A 13 9.77 4.48 25.84
CA VAL A 13 9.15 3.45 25.00
C VAL A 13 10.21 2.41 24.66
N GLU A 14 10.01 1.20 25.14
CA GLU A 14 10.84 0.06 24.77
C GLU A 14 10.57 -0.41 23.36
N THR A 15 11.62 -0.75 22.62
CA THR A 15 11.51 -1.24 21.24
C THR A 15 12.11 -2.64 21.13
N LEU A 16 11.32 -3.58 20.63
CA LEU A 16 11.71 -4.95 20.38
C LEU A 16 11.82 -5.21 18.87
N ASN A 17 12.89 -5.89 18.44
CA ASN A 17 13.06 -6.29 17.04
C ASN A 17 12.71 -7.77 16.89
N GLY A 18 11.48 -8.04 16.40
CA GLY A 18 11.02 -9.41 16.23
C GLY A 18 9.66 -9.46 15.55
N ILE A 19 9.15 -10.66 15.36
CA ILE A 19 7.84 -10.93 14.78
C ILE A 19 6.86 -11.28 15.89
N ALA A 20 5.85 -10.43 16.11
CA ALA A 20 4.85 -10.62 17.14
C ALA A 20 3.67 -11.47 16.65
N ARG A 21 3.17 -12.36 17.53
CA ARG A 21 1.98 -13.17 17.29
C ARG A 21 1.18 -13.33 18.58
N PHE A 22 -0.12 -13.13 18.53
CA PHE A 22 -0.99 -13.36 19.68
C PHE A 22 -1.06 -14.84 20.05
N VAL A 23 -0.94 -15.12 21.33
CA VAL A 23 -1.10 -16.46 21.95
C VAL A 23 -2.25 -16.48 22.94
N SER A 24 -2.70 -15.30 23.41
CA SER A 24 -3.92 -15.08 24.18
C SER A 24 -4.46 -13.67 23.89
N PRO A 25 -5.66 -13.31 24.37
CA PRO A 25 -6.18 -11.94 24.22
C PRO A 25 -5.31 -10.84 24.83
N THR A 26 -4.42 -11.20 25.77
CA THR A 26 -3.58 -10.25 26.52
C THR A 26 -2.09 -10.56 26.40
N THR A 27 -1.68 -11.51 25.54
CA THR A 27 -0.27 -11.95 25.46
C THR A 27 0.14 -12.16 24.02
N VAL A 28 1.32 -11.69 23.67
CA VAL A 28 1.99 -11.93 22.39
C VAL A 28 3.31 -12.65 22.60
N ASP A 29 3.62 -13.60 21.74
CA ASP A 29 4.97 -14.11 21.55
C ASP A 29 5.70 -13.19 20.58
N VAL A 30 6.95 -12.86 20.86
CA VAL A 30 7.86 -12.15 19.95
C VAL A 30 9.01 -13.08 19.64
N GLU A 31 9.11 -13.47 18.37
CA GLU A 31 10.22 -14.26 17.83
C GLU A 31 11.30 -13.29 17.32
N PHE A 32 12.48 -13.35 17.93
CA PHE A 32 13.64 -12.52 17.59
C PHE A 32 14.45 -13.13 16.45
N ASP A 33 15.36 -12.33 15.86
CA ASP A 33 16.20 -12.72 14.72
C ASP A 33 17.12 -13.92 15.00
N ASP A 34 17.47 -14.18 16.26
CA ASP A 34 18.27 -15.32 16.71
C ASP A 34 17.44 -16.60 16.95
N GLY A 35 16.11 -16.51 16.78
CA GLY A 35 15.15 -17.58 16.98
C GLY A 35 14.69 -17.76 18.43
N GLU A 36 15.12 -16.90 19.36
CA GLU A 36 14.53 -16.87 20.70
C GLU A 36 13.10 -16.33 20.65
N VAL A 37 12.25 -16.85 21.56
CA VAL A 37 10.85 -16.42 21.67
C VAL A 37 10.60 -15.98 23.10
N GLU A 38 10.16 -14.74 23.25
CA GLU A 38 9.74 -14.22 24.55
C GLU A 38 8.26 -13.82 24.53
N GLN A 39 7.64 -13.90 25.71
CA GLN A 39 6.24 -13.51 25.89
C GLN A 39 6.11 -12.13 26.55
N PHE A 40 5.23 -11.32 25.97
CA PHE A 40 4.88 -10.00 26.50
C PHE A 40 3.38 -9.90 26.70
N SER A 41 2.98 -9.36 27.86
CA SER A 41 1.57 -9.17 28.19
C SER A 41 1.22 -7.69 28.30
N ALA A 42 0.02 -7.34 27.83
CA ALA A 42 -0.51 -5.99 27.93
C ALA A 42 -2.05 -6.02 28.07
N GLU A 43 -2.61 -4.95 28.62
CA GLU A 43 -4.06 -4.75 28.69
C GLU A 43 -4.63 -4.22 27.39
N LYS A 44 -3.86 -3.44 26.63
CA LYS A 44 -4.24 -2.82 25.38
C LYS A 44 -3.18 -3.05 24.31
N PHE A 45 -3.63 -3.24 23.05
CA PHE A 45 -2.75 -3.40 21.90
C PHE A 45 -3.16 -2.47 20.76
N ILE A 46 -2.18 -1.94 20.07
CA ILE A 46 -2.37 -1.19 18.82
C ILE A 46 -1.68 -1.95 17.69
N ILE A 47 -2.45 -2.45 16.73
CA ILE A 47 -1.95 -3.19 15.57
C ILE A 47 -1.61 -2.17 14.47
N ALA A 48 -0.33 -1.98 14.18
CA ALA A 48 0.18 -1.03 13.19
C ALA A 48 1.13 -1.72 12.18
N VAL A 49 0.81 -2.95 11.79
CA VAL A 49 1.68 -3.83 10.97
C VAL A 49 1.75 -3.45 9.48
N GLY A 50 0.96 -2.46 9.06
CA GLY A 50 0.96 -1.99 7.68
C GLY A 50 0.47 -3.04 6.68
N THR A 51 1.06 -2.99 5.48
CA THR A 51 0.67 -3.84 4.35
C THR A 51 1.88 -4.48 3.68
N LYS A 52 1.63 -5.54 2.90
CA LYS A 52 2.59 -6.20 2.00
C LYS A 52 2.10 -6.10 0.55
N PRO A 53 2.98 -6.07 -0.45
CA PRO A 53 2.58 -6.17 -1.85
C PRO A 53 1.74 -7.42 -2.10
N TYR A 54 0.71 -7.28 -2.92
CA TYR A 54 -0.05 -8.44 -3.39
C TYR A 54 0.81 -9.25 -4.37
N ARG A 55 0.99 -10.53 -4.09
CA ARG A 55 1.77 -11.47 -4.92
C ARG A 55 0.88 -12.65 -5.32
N PRO A 56 0.12 -12.55 -6.41
CA PRO A 56 -0.68 -13.67 -6.90
C PRO A 56 0.23 -14.82 -7.38
N GLU A 57 -0.15 -16.06 -7.08
CA GLU A 57 0.65 -17.26 -7.36
C GLU A 57 0.98 -17.46 -8.85
N GLN A 58 0.11 -16.98 -9.74
CA GLN A 58 0.30 -17.07 -11.19
C GLN A 58 1.36 -16.10 -11.74
N ILE A 59 1.87 -15.17 -10.94
CA ILE A 59 2.94 -14.25 -11.34
C ILE A 59 4.28 -14.78 -10.83
N PRO A 60 5.23 -15.13 -11.72
CA PRO A 60 6.49 -15.75 -11.31
C PRO A 60 7.53 -14.72 -10.85
N PHE A 61 7.28 -14.08 -9.69
CA PHE A 61 8.20 -13.13 -9.07
C PHE A 61 9.59 -13.78 -8.87
N ASP A 62 10.65 -13.02 -9.14
CA ASP A 62 12.02 -13.55 -9.04
C ASP A 62 13.03 -12.56 -8.46
N GLY A 63 12.61 -11.33 -8.14
CA GLY A 63 13.48 -10.28 -7.62
C GLY A 63 14.61 -9.85 -8.58
N THR A 64 14.54 -10.25 -9.86
CA THR A 64 15.54 -9.91 -10.88
C THR A 64 14.96 -9.33 -12.16
N ARG A 65 13.76 -9.75 -12.56
CA ARG A 65 13.03 -9.31 -13.75
C ARG A 65 11.57 -8.99 -13.47
N ILE A 66 10.98 -9.69 -12.52
CA ILE A 66 9.58 -9.52 -12.13
C ILE A 66 9.57 -9.20 -10.65
N PHE A 67 9.23 -7.96 -10.36
CA PHE A 67 9.32 -7.35 -9.03
C PHE A 67 7.93 -6.97 -8.53
N ASP A 68 7.76 -6.97 -7.23
CA ASP A 68 6.73 -6.20 -6.55
C ASP A 68 7.22 -4.78 -6.21
N SER A 69 6.37 -3.98 -5.57
CA SER A 69 6.66 -2.58 -5.23
C SER A 69 7.75 -2.40 -4.17
N ASP A 70 8.04 -3.41 -3.36
CA ASP A 70 9.07 -3.34 -2.32
C ASP A 70 10.43 -3.83 -2.87
N GLU A 71 10.40 -4.80 -3.80
CA GLU A 71 11.59 -5.34 -4.44
C GLU A 71 12.20 -4.39 -5.48
N ILE A 72 11.39 -3.59 -6.19
CA ILE A 72 11.85 -2.68 -7.23
C ILE A 72 12.86 -1.65 -6.70
N LEU A 73 12.81 -1.31 -5.42
CA LEU A 73 13.78 -0.41 -4.76
C LEU A 73 15.19 -1.00 -4.67
N LYS A 74 15.34 -2.30 -4.87
CA LYS A 74 16.61 -3.03 -4.74
C LYS A 74 17.22 -3.41 -6.08
N ILE A 75 16.68 -2.89 -7.20
CA ILE A 75 17.22 -3.22 -8.54
C ILE A 75 18.68 -2.78 -8.65
N LYS A 76 19.48 -3.64 -9.26
CA LYS A 76 20.94 -3.38 -9.44
C LYS A 76 21.27 -2.63 -10.73
N ARG A 77 20.31 -2.50 -11.64
CA ARG A 77 20.44 -1.78 -12.91
C ARG A 77 19.09 -1.25 -13.37
N LEU A 78 19.11 -0.19 -14.14
CA LEU A 78 17.91 0.31 -14.80
C LEU A 78 17.47 -0.66 -15.92
N PRO A 79 16.15 -0.88 -16.10
CA PRO A 79 15.63 -1.69 -17.18
C PRO A 79 15.78 -0.97 -18.54
N ARG A 80 15.89 -1.75 -19.62
CA ARG A 80 15.81 -1.20 -20.98
C ARG A 80 14.38 -0.89 -21.42
N SER A 81 13.41 -1.47 -20.77
CA SER A 81 11.98 -1.19 -20.85
C SER A 81 11.29 -1.79 -19.63
N LEU A 82 10.23 -1.16 -19.15
CA LEU A 82 9.50 -1.61 -17.97
C LEU A 82 8.00 -1.70 -18.29
N ALA A 83 7.39 -2.83 -17.96
CA ALA A 83 5.94 -2.93 -17.89
C ALA A 83 5.51 -2.76 -16.43
N VAL A 84 4.61 -1.83 -16.17
CA VAL A 84 4.02 -1.59 -14.86
C VAL A 84 2.59 -2.13 -14.89
N ILE A 85 2.28 -3.02 -13.96
CA ILE A 85 0.97 -3.65 -13.82
C ILE A 85 0.27 -3.04 -12.62
N GLY A 86 -0.80 -2.31 -12.86
CA GLY A 86 -1.58 -1.56 -11.87
C GLY A 86 -1.48 -0.06 -12.08
N GLY A 87 -2.62 0.60 -12.27
CA GLY A 87 -2.78 2.05 -12.46
C GLY A 87 -3.17 2.80 -11.17
N GLY A 88 -2.91 2.21 -10.00
CA GLY A 88 -3.01 2.89 -8.70
C GLY A 88 -1.81 3.78 -8.41
N VAL A 89 -1.78 4.40 -7.23
CA VAL A 89 -0.73 5.37 -6.82
C VAL A 89 0.67 4.84 -7.09
N ILE A 90 1.01 3.68 -6.52
CA ILE A 90 2.35 3.08 -6.65
C ILE A 90 2.72 2.83 -8.11
N GLY A 91 1.81 2.25 -8.90
CA GLY A 91 2.09 1.95 -10.30
C GLY A 91 2.31 3.22 -11.12
N VAL A 92 1.50 4.25 -10.90
CA VAL A 92 1.61 5.54 -11.60
C VAL A 92 2.88 6.28 -11.19
N GLU A 93 3.22 6.32 -9.90
CA GLU A 93 4.44 6.94 -9.42
C GLU A 93 5.68 6.31 -10.08
N TYR A 94 5.82 4.99 -10.04
CA TYR A 94 6.94 4.32 -10.70
C TYR A 94 6.92 4.47 -12.22
N ALA A 95 5.75 4.39 -12.88
CA ALA A 95 5.65 4.58 -14.32
C ALA A 95 6.15 5.96 -14.74
N THR A 96 5.77 7.01 -14.01
CA THR A 96 6.19 8.39 -14.29
C THR A 96 7.67 8.63 -13.98
N ILE A 97 8.17 8.11 -12.85
CA ILE A 97 9.59 8.22 -12.46
C ILE A 97 10.49 7.55 -13.50
N PHE A 98 10.20 6.31 -13.88
CA PHE A 98 11.00 5.61 -14.88
C PHE A 98 10.87 6.23 -16.29
N SER A 99 9.68 6.77 -16.63
CA SER A 99 9.49 7.52 -17.87
C SER A 99 10.34 8.80 -17.90
N ALA A 100 10.45 9.51 -16.77
CA ALA A 100 11.30 10.68 -16.65
C ALA A 100 12.82 10.38 -16.76
N LEU A 101 13.19 9.09 -16.64
CA LEU A 101 14.53 8.58 -16.89
C LEU A 101 14.70 8.04 -18.33
N ASP A 102 13.82 8.41 -19.25
CA ASP A 102 13.80 7.98 -20.67
C ASP A 102 13.71 6.45 -20.85
N ILE A 103 13.09 5.74 -19.88
CA ILE A 103 12.84 4.31 -19.98
C ILE A 103 11.50 4.09 -20.65
N PRO A 104 11.42 3.31 -21.75
CA PRO A 104 10.16 2.94 -22.38
C PRO A 104 9.23 2.20 -21.41
N ILE A 105 8.05 2.78 -21.14
CA ILE A 105 7.07 2.26 -20.18
C ILE A 105 5.83 1.73 -20.92
N THR A 106 5.33 0.59 -20.44
CA THR A 106 3.98 0.12 -20.73
C THR A 106 3.21 0.00 -19.43
N LEU A 107 2.23 0.85 -19.21
CA LEU A 107 1.32 0.82 -18.06
C LEU A 107 0.09 -0.01 -18.42
N ILE A 108 -0.21 -1.04 -17.61
CA ILE A 108 -1.33 -1.97 -17.81
C ILE A 108 -2.27 -1.84 -16.60
N GLU A 109 -3.55 -1.55 -16.86
CA GLU A 109 -4.57 -1.40 -15.82
C GLU A 109 -5.85 -2.09 -16.27
N ALA A 110 -6.48 -2.82 -15.34
CA ALA A 110 -7.73 -3.52 -15.59
C ALA A 110 -8.94 -2.57 -15.72
N ARG A 111 -8.90 -1.42 -15.06
CA ARG A 111 -9.91 -0.36 -15.19
C ARG A 111 -9.66 0.48 -16.42
N ASP A 112 -10.67 1.24 -16.84
CA ASP A 112 -10.60 2.13 -17.99
C ASP A 112 -9.82 3.43 -17.70
N THR A 113 -9.43 3.67 -16.45
CA THR A 113 -8.68 4.83 -16.00
C THR A 113 -7.62 4.46 -14.96
N ILE A 114 -6.67 5.35 -14.77
CA ILE A 114 -5.70 5.31 -13.66
C ILE A 114 -6.21 6.20 -12.53
N LEU A 115 -5.76 5.94 -11.29
CA LEU A 115 -6.06 6.78 -10.11
C LEU A 115 -7.55 7.18 -10.02
N ASP A 116 -8.45 6.21 -10.09
CA ASP A 116 -9.90 6.36 -10.21
C ASP A 116 -10.60 7.15 -9.08
N PHE A 117 -9.87 7.48 -8.03
CA PHE A 117 -10.33 8.32 -6.92
C PHE A 117 -9.93 9.81 -7.06
N VAL A 118 -9.19 10.18 -8.08
CA VAL A 118 -8.78 11.55 -8.37
C VAL A 118 -9.72 12.12 -9.45
N ASP A 119 -9.94 13.44 -9.39
CA ASP A 119 -10.75 14.17 -10.36
C ASP A 119 -10.36 13.84 -11.81
N LYS A 120 -11.36 13.63 -12.66
CA LYS A 120 -11.16 13.16 -14.04
C LYS A 120 -10.40 14.13 -14.92
N GLU A 121 -10.55 15.43 -14.70
CA GLU A 121 -9.81 16.43 -15.48
C GLU A 121 -8.32 16.37 -15.15
N ILE A 122 -7.97 16.23 -13.87
CA ILE A 122 -6.59 16.05 -13.43
C ILE A 122 -5.99 14.77 -14.02
N ILE A 123 -6.75 13.68 -14.02
CA ILE A 123 -6.28 12.42 -14.60
C ILE A 123 -6.16 12.49 -16.12
N ALA A 124 -7.06 13.18 -16.80
CA ALA A 124 -6.96 13.38 -18.25
C ALA A 124 -5.68 14.12 -18.63
N GLU A 125 -5.31 15.15 -17.87
CA GLU A 125 -4.06 15.90 -18.06
C GLU A 125 -2.83 15.03 -17.80
N LEU A 126 -2.80 14.30 -16.67
CA LEU A 126 -1.70 13.36 -16.40
C LEU A 126 -1.56 12.31 -17.52
N MET A 127 -2.66 11.77 -18.01
CA MET A 127 -2.64 10.78 -19.08
C MET A 127 -2.16 11.40 -20.41
N HIS A 128 -2.44 12.67 -20.64
CA HIS A 128 -1.91 13.42 -21.80
C HIS A 128 -0.38 13.54 -21.69
N GLU A 129 0.12 14.04 -20.58
CA GLU A 129 1.56 14.15 -20.30
C GLU A 129 2.29 12.80 -20.45
N LEU A 130 1.70 11.73 -19.93
CA LEU A 130 2.28 10.38 -20.06
C LEU A 130 2.37 9.93 -21.53
N ARG A 131 1.35 10.24 -22.37
CA ARG A 131 1.39 9.94 -23.81
C ARG A 131 2.46 10.73 -24.54
N GLU A 132 2.59 12.03 -24.24
CA GLU A 132 3.63 12.89 -24.81
C GLU A 132 5.05 12.37 -24.47
N ARG A 133 5.23 11.79 -23.29
CA ARG A 133 6.48 11.11 -22.89
C ARG A 133 6.63 9.69 -23.47
N GLY A 134 5.71 9.25 -24.33
CA GLY A 134 5.77 7.95 -24.99
C GLY A 134 5.38 6.76 -24.11
N VAL A 135 4.69 6.97 -22.99
CA VAL A 135 4.16 5.87 -22.16
C VAL A 135 3.02 5.17 -22.90
N ALA A 136 3.18 3.88 -23.17
CA ALA A 136 2.14 3.07 -23.77
C ALA A 136 1.15 2.62 -22.68
N MET A 137 -0.08 3.13 -22.72
CA MET A 137 -1.13 2.71 -21.78
C MET A 137 -1.99 1.59 -22.37
N ARG A 138 -2.31 0.60 -21.55
CA ARG A 138 -3.21 -0.53 -21.83
C ARG A 138 -4.25 -0.57 -20.72
N LEU A 139 -5.28 0.25 -20.87
CA LEU A 139 -6.41 0.37 -19.96
C LEU A 139 -7.52 -0.61 -20.35
N GLY A 140 -8.37 -1.01 -19.41
CA GLY A 140 -9.42 -2.00 -19.62
C GLY A 140 -8.88 -3.38 -19.99
N CYS A 141 -7.65 -3.71 -19.57
CA CYS A 141 -6.97 -4.96 -19.94
C CYS A 141 -6.54 -5.74 -18.70
N ASN A 142 -6.98 -6.99 -18.60
CA ASN A 142 -6.54 -7.90 -17.56
C ASN A 142 -5.33 -8.73 -18.04
N ILE A 143 -4.50 -9.13 -17.09
CA ILE A 143 -3.40 -10.03 -17.36
C ILE A 143 -3.91 -11.46 -17.32
N LYS A 144 -3.66 -12.18 -18.41
CA LYS A 144 -3.92 -13.61 -18.50
C LYS A 144 -2.73 -14.43 -18.04
N GLU A 145 -1.53 -14.03 -18.43
CA GLU A 145 -0.30 -14.80 -18.14
C GLU A 145 0.94 -13.90 -18.18
N VAL A 146 1.92 -14.23 -17.34
CA VAL A 146 3.26 -13.65 -17.36
C VAL A 146 4.29 -14.74 -17.53
N GLN A 147 5.16 -14.61 -18.53
CA GLN A 147 6.18 -15.59 -18.88
C GLN A 147 7.57 -14.95 -18.92
N LYS A 148 8.57 -15.71 -18.47
CA LYS A 148 9.98 -15.43 -18.79
C LYS A 148 10.30 -16.09 -20.14
N ILE A 149 10.82 -15.31 -21.07
CA ILE A 149 11.16 -15.81 -22.40
C ILE A 149 12.69 -15.91 -22.59
N LYS A 150 13.10 -16.64 -23.63
CA LYS A 150 14.51 -16.73 -24.04
C LYS A 150 15.09 -15.32 -24.23
N ASN A 151 16.36 -15.12 -23.94
CA ASN A 151 17.10 -13.85 -23.93
C ASN A 151 16.84 -12.95 -22.71
N GLY A 152 16.31 -13.48 -21.61
CA GLY A 152 16.13 -12.76 -20.34
C GLY A 152 15.12 -11.63 -20.40
N ARG A 153 14.15 -11.66 -21.34
CA ARG A 153 13.00 -10.76 -21.39
C ARG A 153 11.78 -11.39 -20.75
N CYS A 154 10.80 -10.54 -20.45
CA CYS A 154 9.48 -10.94 -19.99
C CYS A 154 8.44 -10.74 -21.09
N LYS A 155 7.40 -11.57 -21.07
CA LYS A 155 6.22 -11.46 -21.93
C LYS A 155 4.96 -11.49 -21.06
N ILE A 156 4.07 -10.54 -21.30
CA ILE A 156 2.75 -10.47 -20.68
C ILE A 156 1.74 -10.75 -21.75
N ILE A 157 0.81 -11.65 -21.51
CA ILE A 157 -0.33 -11.94 -22.37
C ILE A 157 -1.57 -11.34 -21.71
N LEU A 158 -2.27 -10.47 -22.42
CA LEU A 158 -3.50 -9.84 -21.99
C LEU A 158 -4.71 -10.71 -22.34
N ASP A 159 -5.84 -10.46 -21.69
CA ASP A 159 -7.11 -11.16 -21.90
C ASP A 159 -7.65 -11.02 -23.34
N ASN A 160 -7.36 -9.89 -23.98
CA ASN A 160 -7.70 -9.63 -25.38
C ASN A 160 -6.73 -10.27 -26.40
N GLY A 161 -5.81 -11.12 -25.96
CA GLY A 161 -4.83 -11.82 -26.78
C GLY A 161 -3.60 -11.00 -27.21
N ARG A 162 -3.52 -9.71 -26.86
CA ARG A 162 -2.34 -8.90 -27.17
C ARG A 162 -1.17 -9.28 -26.26
N GLU A 163 0.05 -9.14 -26.78
CA GLU A 163 1.29 -9.40 -26.04
C GLU A 163 2.04 -8.10 -25.76
N VAL A 164 2.63 -8.00 -24.58
CA VAL A 164 3.60 -6.97 -24.21
C VAL A 164 4.93 -7.65 -23.89
N ARG A 165 6.01 -7.22 -24.54
CA ARG A 165 7.37 -7.72 -24.32
C ARG A 165 8.22 -6.62 -23.68
N THR A 166 8.87 -6.94 -22.57
CA THR A 166 9.62 -5.97 -21.78
C THR A 166 10.87 -6.57 -21.18
N ASP A 167 11.79 -5.72 -20.70
CA ASP A 167 12.99 -6.18 -19.99
C ASP A 167 12.67 -6.55 -18.53
N MET A 168 11.84 -5.72 -17.86
CA MET A 168 11.41 -5.97 -16.49
C MET A 168 9.91 -5.71 -16.33
N ILE A 169 9.33 -6.28 -15.28
CA ILE A 169 7.94 -6.08 -14.87
C ILE A 169 7.91 -5.62 -13.42
N LEU A 170 7.17 -4.54 -13.17
CA LEU A 170 6.74 -4.14 -11.83
C LEU A 170 5.27 -4.52 -11.67
N PHE A 171 4.97 -5.38 -10.70
CA PHE A 171 3.61 -5.71 -10.31
C PHE A 171 3.19 -4.84 -9.12
N ALA A 172 2.31 -3.88 -9.36
CA ALA A 172 1.82 -2.88 -8.40
C ALA A 172 0.29 -2.87 -8.31
N ALA A 173 -0.37 -4.03 -8.52
CA ALA A 173 -1.82 -4.17 -8.54
C ALA A 173 -2.42 -4.44 -7.15
N GLY A 174 -1.95 -3.73 -6.14
CA GLY A 174 -2.52 -3.69 -4.80
C GLY A 174 -1.58 -4.15 -3.70
N ARG A 175 -2.06 -3.93 -2.46
CA ARG A 175 -1.39 -4.33 -1.22
C ARG A 175 -2.40 -5.02 -0.31
N TYR A 176 -1.92 -5.89 0.56
CA TYR A 176 -2.69 -6.65 1.54
C TYR A 176 -2.23 -6.30 2.95
N GLY A 177 -3.14 -6.22 3.91
CA GLY A 177 -2.81 -6.06 5.33
C GLY A 177 -1.85 -7.16 5.79
N ALA A 178 -0.81 -6.80 6.52
CA ALA A 178 0.21 -7.75 6.97
C ALA A 178 -0.23 -8.55 8.20
N THR A 179 -1.51 -8.95 8.25
CA THR A 179 -2.18 -9.56 9.41
C THR A 179 -2.03 -11.08 9.51
N SER A 180 -1.60 -11.75 8.44
CA SER A 180 -1.61 -13.22 8.34
C SER A 180 -0.79 -13.96 9.42
N ALA A 181 0.23 -13.31 9.99
CA ALA A 181 1.07 -13.91 11.03
C ALA A 181 0.60 -13.61 12.46
N LEU A 182 -0.39 -12.74 12.64
CA LEU A 182 -0.78 -12.21 13.96
C LEU A 182 -1.64 -13.17 14.80
N ASN A 183 -2.23 -14.21 14.19
CA ASN A 183 -3.15 -15.14 14.88
C ASN A 183 -4.39 -14.44 15.47
N LEU A 184 -5.06 -13.62 14.65
CA LEU A 184 -6.15 -12.73 15.08
C LEU A 184 -7.42 -13.46 15.52
N ASP A 185 -7.60 -14.72 15.14
CA ASP A 185 -8.75 -15.53 15.54
C ASP A 185 -8.87 -15.65 17.08
N ILE A 186 -7.73 -15.66 17.79
CA ILE A 186 -7.69 -15.66 19.26
C ILE A 186 -8.35 -14.41 19.86
N LEU A 187 -8.30 -13.29 19.12
CA LEU A 187 -8.89 -12.02 19.53
C LEU A 187 -10.36 -11.88 19.11
N GLY A 188 -10.89 -12.86 18.36
CA GLY A 188 -12.19 -12.78 17.72
C GLY A 188 -12.25 -11.83 16.52
N LEU A 189 -11.09 -11.46 15.95
CA LEU A 189 -10.98 -10.52 14.84
C LEU A 189 -10.81 -11.27 13.51
N SER A 190 -11.58 -10.85 12.50
CA SER A 190 -11.53 -11.42 11.15
C SER A 190 -11.18 -10.33 10.14
N PRO A 191 -9.96 -10.35 9.58
CA PRO A 191 -9.59 -9.44 8.50
C PRO A 191 -10.47 -9.63 7.25
N ASP A 192 -10.62 -8.57 6.47
CA ASP A 192 -11.30 -8.64 5.17
C ASP A 192 -10.49 -9.49 4.16
N LYS A 193 -11.04 -9.66 2.93
CA LYS A 193 -10.38 -10.40 1.84
C LYS A 193 -9.01 -9.84 1.45
N ARG A 194 -8.69 -8.61 1.85
CA ARG A 194 -7.39 -7.96 1.63
C ARG A 194 -6.55 -7.92 2.90
N GLY A 195 -6.89 -8.70 3.93
CA GLY A 195 -6.16 -8.75 5.20
C GLY A 195 -6.27 -7.47 6.04
N ARG A 196 -7.25 -6.59 5.77
CA ARG A 196 -7.42 -5.34 6.51
C ARG A 196 -8.34 -5.54 7.70
N LEU A 197 -8.07 -4.77 8.76
CA LEU A 197 -8.89 -4.76 9.96
C LEU A 197 -9.95 -3.67 9.90
N ASN A 198 -11.15 -4.00 10.34
CA ASN A 198 -12.23 -3.04 10.53
C ASN A 198 -12.10 -2.37 11.89
N VAL A 199 -12.33 -1.06 11.94
CA VAL A 199 -12.24 -0.25 13.16
C VAL A 199 -13.33 0.83 13.19
N ASP A 200 -13.66 1.29 14.37
CA ASP A 200 -14.39 2.56 14.54
C ASP A 200 -13.56 3.72 13.99
N LYS A 201 -14.15 4.56 13.15
CA LYS A 201 -13.43 5.63 12.45
C LYS A 201 -12.96 6.80 13.32
N ASN A 202 -13.53 6.94 14.54
CA ASN A 202 -13.21 8.03 15.45
C ASN A 202 -12.19 7.61 16.50
N THR A 203 -12.20 6.34 16.89
CA THR A 203 -11.38 5.81 18.00
C THR A 203 -10.30 4.84 17.53
N PHE A 204 -10.43 4.30 16.32
CA PHE A 204 -9.60 3.23 15.74
C PHE A 204 -9.62 1.93 16.57
N GLN A 205 -10.61 1.76 17.42
CA GLN A 205 -10.87 0.53 18.17
C GLN A 205 -11.49 -0.52 17.24
N THR A 206 -11.07 -1.76 17.37
CA THR A 206 -11.70 -2.91 16.69
C THR A 206 -12.95 -3.38 17.44
N ASP A 207 -13.60 -4.45 16.96
CA ASP A 207 -14.70 -5.10 17.69
C ASP A 207 -14.24 -5.68 19.05
N ASN A 208 -12.95 -5.87 19.28
CA ASN A 208 -12.37 -6.20 20.58
C ASN A 208 -12.00 -4.91 21.31
N PRO A 209 -12.59 -4.62 22.50
CA PRO A 209 -12.42 -3.34 23.19
C PRO A 209 -11.00 -3.06 23.70
N ASN A 210 -10.12 -4.05 23.67
CA ASN A 210 -8.73 -3.91 24.08
C ASN A 210 -7.75 -3.83 22.90
N ILE A 211 -8.27 -3.94 21.67
CA ILE A 211 -7.45 -3.98 20.47
C ILE A 211 -7.81 -2.82 19.55
N TYR A 212 -6.81 -2.08 19.12
CA TYR A 212 -6.89 -1.00 18.16
C TYR A 212 -6.13 -1.38 16.89
N ALA A 213 -6.47 -0.78 15.76
CA ALA A 213 -5.69 -0.92 14.54
C ALA A 213 -5.58 0.41 13.81
N VAL A 214 -4.39 0.72 13.28
CA VAL A 214 -4.09 2.03 12.66
C VAL A 214 -3.14 1.87 11.46
N GLY A 215 -3.13 2.87 10.60
CA GLY A 215 -2.27 2.91 9.43
C GLY A 215 -2.77 2.03 8.28
N ASP A 216 -1.86 1.63 7.40
CA ASP A 216 -2.23 0.93 6.16
C ASP A 216 -3.03 -0.37 6.38
N VAL A 217 -2.90 -0.99 7.54
CA VAL A 217 -3.62 -2.22 7.88
C VAL A 217 -5.14 -2.03 7.97
N ILE A 218 -5.62 -0.80 8.16
CA ILE A 218 -7.06 -0.47 8.13
C ILE A 218 -7.54 0.04 6.76
N GLY A 219 -6.60 0.23 5.80
CA GLY A 219 -6.89 0.66 4.44
C GLY A 219 -6.76 2.16 4.22
N PHE A 220 -7.59 2.70 3.33
CA PHE A 220 -7.57 4.13 2.99
C PHE A 220 -7.66 5.02 4.24
N PRO A 221 -6.86 6.12 4.32
CA PRO A 221 -6.10 6.77 3.24
C PRO A 221 -4.66 6.25 3.03
N SER A 222 -4.13 5.38 3.89
CA SER A 222 -2.79 4.76 3.75
C SER A 222 -1.66 5.79 3.52
N LEU A 223 -1.65 6.85 4.32
CA LEU A 223 -0.63 7.89 4.33
C LEU A 223 0.12 7.89 5.67
N ALA A 224 1.41 8.17 5.65
CA ALA A 224 2.22 8.23 6.88
C ALA A 224 1.69 9.26 7.89
N SER A 225 1.28 10.45 7.43
CA SER A 225 0.72 11.51 8.27
C SER A 225 -0.58 11.08 8.96
N THR A 226 -1.51 10.49 8.20
CA THR A 226 -2.77 10.00 8.75
C THR A 226 -2.56 8.82 9.69
N SER A 227 -1.62 7.92 9.38
CA SER A 227 -1.27 6.79 10.25
C SER A 227 -0.73 7.25 11.60
N MET A 228 0.11 8.30 11.64
CA MET A 228 0.60 8.89 12.88
C MET A 228 -0.54 9.50 13.70
N GLU A 229 -1.47 10.23 13.07
CA GLU A 229 -2.61 10.82 13.74
C GLU A 229 -3.58 9.74 14.26
N GLN A 230 -3.85 8.70 13.47
CA GLN A 230 -4.63 7.55 13.90
C GLN A 230 -4.01 6.88 15.14
N GLY A 231 -2.69 6.69 15.15
CA GLY A 231 -1.97 6.13 16.29
C GLY A 231 -2.08 6.98 17.55
N ARG A 232 -2.00 8.32 17.41
CA ARG A 232 -2.21 9.27 18.51
C ARG A 232 -3.62 9.17 19.09
N ILE A 233 -4.63 9.17 18.23
CA ILE A 233 -6.04 9.08 18.66
C ILE A 233 -6.32 7.73 19.33
N ALA A 234 -5.85 6.62 18.73
CA ALA A 234 -6.00 5.28 19.31
C ALA A 234 -5.35 5.18 20.69
N ALA A 235 -4.15 5.74 20.87
CA ALA A 235 -3.47 5.76 22.16
C ALA A 235 -4.23 6.60 23.19
N CYS A 236 -4.68 7.81 22.84
CA CYS A 236 -5.50 8.64 23.75
C CYS A 236 -6.76 7.89 24.19
N HIS A 237 -7.50 7.31 23.24
CA HIS A 237 -8.73 6.56 23.56
C HIS A 237 -8.45 5.31 24.42
N ALA A 238 -7.34 4.61 24.19
CA ALA A 238 -6.97 3.45 24.96
C ALA A 238 -6.72 3.76 26.45
N PHE A 239 -6.36 5.01 26.78
CA PHE A 239 -6.06 5.48 28.13
C PHE A 239 -7.09 6.50 28.66
N ASP A 240 -8.27 6.57 28.06
CA ASP A 240 -9.36 7.49 28.44
C ASP A 240 -8.95 8.98 28.40
N GLU A 241 -7.97 9.32 27.54
CA GLU A 241 -7.51 10.67 27.32
C GLU A 241 -8.29 11.35 26.19
N LEU A 242 -8.43 12.68 26.28
CA LEU A 242 -9.11 13.45 25.26
C LEU A 242 -8.28 13.52 23.96
N ALA A 243 -8.87 13.13 22.85
CA ALA A 243 -8.32 13.33 21.52
C ALA A 243 -9.30 14.14 20.67
N HIS A 244 -8.76 15.02 19.83
CA HIS A 244 -9.58 15.60 18.75
C HIS A 244 -9.94 14.50 17.74
N ALA A 245 -11.13 14.61 17.17
CA ALA A 245 -11.54 13.74 16.06
C ALA A 245 -10.53 13.83 14.88
N PRO A 246 -10.36 12.75 14.12
CA PRO A 246 -9.52 12.82 12.93
C PRO A 246 -10.06 13.90 11.98
N PRO A 247 -9.18 14.58 11.22
CA PRO A 247 -9.63 15.57 10.26
C PRO A 247 -10.55 14.93 9.22
N GLU A 248 -11.64 15.60 8.89
CA GLU A 248 -12.58 15.14 7.86
C GLU A 248 -11.92 15.12 6.48
N PHE A 249 -11.07 16.10 6.20
CA PHE A 249 -10.29 16.21 4.98
C PHE A 249 -8.79 16.17 5.27
N PHE A 250 -8.05 15.46 4.48
CA PHE A 250 -6.60 15.40 4.53
C PHE A 250 -6.02 15.55 3.12
N PRO A 251 -4.90 16.28 2.98
CA PRO A 251 -4.25 16.42 1.71
C PRO A 251 -3.67 15.06 1.27
N TYR A 252 -3.94 14.68 0.03
CA TYR A 252 -3.43 13.47 -0.59
C TYR A 252 -2.45 13.85 -1.69
N GLY A 253 -1.17 13.56 -1.46
CA GLY A 253 -0.09 13.78 -2.43
C GLY A 253 0.23 12.50 -3.18
N ILE A 254 0.31 12.59 -4.51
CA ILE A 254 0.79 11.53 -5.40
C ILE A 254 2.07 12.04 -6.03
N TYR A 255 3.17 11.38 -5.75
CA TYR A 255 4.51 11.77 -6.19
C TYR A 255 4.83 11.26 -7.61
N ALA A 256 3.84 11.42 -8.48
CA ALA A 256 4.01 11.23 -9.91
C ALA A 256 4.90 12.34 -10.51
N VAL A 257 5.23 12.25 -11.79
CA VAL A 257 5.93 13.31 -12.54
C VAL A 257 5.08 13.66 -13.77
N PRO A 258 4.36 14.81 -13.74
CA PRO A 258 4.25 15.80 -12.66
C PRO A 258 3.51 15.28 -11.42
N GLU A 259 3.74 15.90 -10.26
CA GLU A 259 3.05 15.57 -9.02
C GLU A 259 1.57 15.99 -9.05
N ILE A 260 0.74 15.25 -8.28
CA ILE A 260 -0.66 15.56 -8.07
C ILE A 260 -0.90 15.77 -6.58
N SER A 261 -1.67 16.77 -6.22
CA SER A 261 -2.17 16.98 -4.88
C SER A 261 -3.68 17.22 -4.91
N THR A 262 -4.41 16.56 -4.02
CA THR A 262 -5.85 16.69 -3.91
C THR A 262 -6.27 16.74 -2.45
N ILE A 263 -7.39 17.39 -2.16
CA ILE A 263 -8.00 17.42 -0.83
C ILE A 263 -9.51 17.59 -0.99
N GLY A 264 -10.26 16.85 -0.19
CA GLY A 264 -11.72 16.92 -0.20
C GLY A 264 -12.34 16.10 -1.31
N MET A 265 -13.42 16.59 -1.85
CA MET A 265 -14.35 15.91 -2.75
C MET A 265 -13.94 16.14 -4.21
N SER A 266 -14.10 15.15 -5.06
CA SER A 266 -13.98 15.32 -6.52
C SER A 266 -15.21 16.07 -7.08
N GLU A 267 -15.11 16.58 -8.31
CA GLU A 267 -16.24 17.21 -9.01
C GLU A 267 -17.41 16.24 -9.18
N GLU A 268 -17.11 14.97 -9.45
CA GLU A 268 -18.12 13.92 -9.57
C GLU A 268 -18.85 13.67 -8.26
N GLU A 269 -18.11 13.55 -7.16
CA GLU A 269 -18.70 13.36 -5.83
C GLU A 269 -19.55 14.58 -5.43
N ALA A 270 -19.11 15.79 -5.74
CA ALA A 270 -19.87 17.00 -5.51
C ALA A 270 -21.18 17.04 -6.32
N LYS A 271 -21.13 16.64 -7.59
CA LYS A 271 -22.33 16.50 -8.44
C LYS A 271 -23.31 15.47 -7.91
N ASP A 272 -22.80 14.29 -7.50
CA ASP A 272 -23.62 13.21 -6.95
C ASP A 272 -24.26 13.63 -5.61
N ALA A 273 -23.57 14.46 -4.83
CA ALA A 273 -24.08 15.05 -3.60
C ALA A 273 -24.98 16.29 -3.82
N ALA A 274 -25.26 16.66 -5.08
CA ALA A 274 -26.02 17.87 -5.46
C ALA A 274 -25.46 19.17 -4.85
N ILE A 275 -24.15 19.25 -4.69
CA ILE A 275 -23.43 20.46 -4.30
C ILE A 275 -23.18 21.28 -5.58
N PRO A 276 -23.62 22.58 -5.60
CA PRO A 276 -23.48 23.44 -6.78
C PRO A 276 -22.02 23.82 -7.09
#